data_fd2eb622a0fff2d099d6be1d405ef743
#
_entry.id   fd2eb622a0fff2d099d6be1d405ef743
#
_cell.length_a   1.000
_cell.length_b   1.000
_cell.length_c   1.000
_cell.angle_alpha   90.00
_cell.angle_beta   90.00
_cell.angle_gamma   90.00
#
_symmetry.space_group_name_H-M   'P 1'
#
loop_
_entity.id
_entity.type
_entity.pdbx_description
1 polymer ?
#
loop_
_entity_poly.entity_id
_entity_poly.type
_entity_poly.pdbx_seq_one_letter_code
_entity_poly.pdbx_strand_id
1 'polypeptide(L)'
;INLHLQLYDILKHRIANKGYIRSEKQKDNLNDLVLSELNLIANNSYKGFEARKLHLLFQATYYLNTGNYKSAIRFYQELITLFESNQHLILNPPIYYLSALKGILDSLHLAGLYQEMPFFIDRLRKMQQGDYATEFFLEINASIYQYEQVSYINTGKFEIALELSGNYEDHLFKKIGLLRLETQLKLYLNTAILYLCLEEPERARKSMKKIFSSGKLFHTLPSYKTARLINLLILAELGDYSFFENEINSIKRNIHYEKHIYRTEKLLFRFVMSYPLPSYQKAQNKLWMQFQKEIVKIREDK
;
A
#
# COMPACT_ATOMS: atom_id res chain seq x y z
N ILE A 1 26.89 12.27 -5.48
CA ILE A 1 25.98 11.24 -6.03
C ILE A 1 26.03 10.00 -5.15
N ASN A 2 27.19 9.40 -4.92
CA ASN A 2 27.31 8.13 -4.16
C ASN A 2 26.74 8.23 -2.73
N LEU A 3 26.97 9.35 -2.02
CA LEU A 3 26.44 9.55 -0.67
C LEU A 3 24.89 9.69 -0.68
N HIS A 4 24.30 10.41 -1.62
CA HIS A 4 22.84 10.50 -1.76
C HIS A 4 22.22 9.12 -2.04
N LEU A 5 22.84 8.34 -2.93
CA LEU A 5 22.39 6.97 -3.23
C LEU A 5 22.46 6.09 -1.98
N GLN A 6 23.58 6.14 -1.24
CA GLN A 6 23.76 5.38 0.00
C GLN A 6 22.71 5.73 1.06
N LEU A 7 22.45 7.03 1.28
CA LEU A 7 21.41 7.47 2.23
C LEU A 7 20.00 7.02 1.81
N TYR A 8 19.70 7.08 0.52
CA TYR A 8 18.42 6.63 0.00
C TYR A 8 18.25 5.10 0.16
N ASP A 9 19.28 4.32 -0.10
CA ASP A 9 19.25 2.86 0.07
C ASP A 9 19.14 2.45 1.54
N ILE A 10 19.83 3.14 2.45
CA ILE A 10 19.67 2.93 3.89
C ILE A 10 18.23 3.25 4.33
N LEU A 11 17.64 4.35 3.84
CA LEU A 11 16.25 4.72 4.14
C LEU A 11 15.31 3.61 3.67
N LYS A 12 15.42 3.16 2.41
CA LYS A 12 14.61 2.06 1.87
C LYS A 12 14.73 0.79 2.70
N HIS A 13 15.95 0.42 3.07
CA HIS A 13 16.17 -0.78 3.87
C HIS A 13 15.52 -0.68 5.26
N ARG A 14 15.64 0.46 5.94
CA ARG A 14 14.98 0.69 7.24
C ARG A 14 13.46 0.61 7.14
N ILE A 15 12.88 1.16 6.06
CA ILE A 15 11.42 1.12 5.81
C ILE A 15 10.96 -0.30 5.47
N ALA A 16 11.67 -1.01 4.61
CA ALA A 16 11.33 -2.38 4.23
C ALA A 16 11.25 -3.34 5.42
N ASN A 17 12.14 -3.15 6.41
CA ASN A 17 12.19 -3.98 7.61
C ASN A 17 11.13 -3.61 8.67
N LYS A 18 10.67 -2.36 8.71
CA LYS A 18 9.79 -1.85 9.78
C LYS A 18 8.38 -1.49 9.32
N GLY A 19 8.14 -1.43 8.01
CA GLY A 19 6.90 -0.90 7.45
C GLY A 19 6.77 0.62 7.64
N TYR A 20 5.55 1.13 7.58
CA TYR A 20 5.28 2.57 7.77
C TYR A 20 5.70 3.03 9.17
N ILE A 21 6.39 4.17 9.24
CA ILE A 21 6.91 4.78 10.47
C ILE A 21 5.85 5.76 10.99
N ARG A 22 5.26 5.46 12.15
CA ARG A 22 4.13 6.24 12.66
C ARG A 22 4.28 6.70 14.12
N SER A 23 5.34 6.33 14.82
CA SER A 23 5.63 6.84 16.15
C SER A 23 6.78 7.84 16.12
N GLU A 24 6.76 8.86 16.98
CA GLU A 24 7.85 9.84 17.11
C GLU A 24 9.19 9.14 17.36
N LYS A 25 9.23 8.13 18.25
CA LYS A 25 10.43 7.34 18.50
C LYS A 25 10.97 6.63 17.24
N GLN A 26 10.10 6.23 16.32
CA GLN A 26 10.54 5.64 15.05
C GLN A 26 11.03 6.71 14.08
N LYS A 27 10.45 7.91 14.09
CA LYS A 27 10.94 9.06 13.33
C LYS A 27 12.30 9.50 13.81
N ASP A 28 12.52 9.55 15.14
CA ASP A 28 13.81 9.89 15.76
C ASP A 28 14.94 8.98 15.28
N ASN A 29 14.66 7.71 15.05
CA ASN A 29 15.64 6.77 14.49
C ASN A 29 16.04 7.08 13.03
N LEU A 30 15.35 8.00 12.36
CA LEU A 30 15.68 8.47 11.00
C LEU A 30 16.34 9.85 11.01
N ASN A 31 16.37 10.55 12.16
CA ASN A 31 16.91 11.91 12.25
C ASN A 31 18.35 12.00 11.74
N ASP A 32 19.18 11.03 12.05
CA ASP A 32 20.59 10.98 11.58
C ASP A 32 20.67 10.95 10.05
N LEU A 33 19.77 10.21 9.39
CA LEU A 33 19.72 10.14 7.93
C LEU A 33 19.24 11.45 7.32
N VAL A 34 18.21 12.07 7.93
CA VAL A 34 17.68 13.36 7.48
C VAL A 34 18.72 14.46 7.64
N LEU A 35 19.42 14.51 8.78
CA LEU A 35 20.49 15.48 9.02
C LEU A 35 21.67 15.28 8.04
N SER A 36 22.03 14.03 7.76
CA SER A 36 23.08 13.72 6.79
C SER A 36 22.69 14.19 5.38
N GLU A 37 21.45 13.97 4.97
CA GLU A 37 20.92 14.42 3.68
C GLU A 37 20.90 15.96 3.59
N LEU A 38 20.43 16.65 4.64
CA LEU A 38 20.43 18.12 4.70
C LEU A 38 21.85 18.70 4.62
N ASN A 39 22.83 18.07 5.26
CA ASN A 39 24.23 18.49 5.18
C ASN A 39 24.81 18.35 3.76
N LEU A 40 24.41 17.32 3.00
CA LEU A 40 24.85 17.19 1.60
C LEU A 40 24.31 18.33 0.72
N ILE A 41 23.07 18.78 0.99
CA ILE A 41 22.45 19.90 0.27
C ILE A 41 23.17 21.22 0.62
N ALA A 42 23.38 21.48 1.91
CA ALA A 42 24.02 22.70 2.40
C ALA A 42 25.42 22.90 1.80
N ASN A 43 26.17 21.82 1.57
CA ASN A 43 27.50 21.81 0.99
C ASN A 43 27.54 21.92 -0.55
N ASN A 44 26.48 22.40 -1.20
CA ASN A 44 26.37 22.54 -2.67
C ASN A 44 26.56 21.25 -3.49
N SER A 45 26.49 20.07 -2.88
CA SER A 45 26.56 18.75 -3.56
C SER A 45 25.33 18.42 -4.39
N TYR A 46 24.38 19.36 -4.48
CA TYR A 46 23.03 19.20 -5.06
C TYR A 46 22.95 19.56 -6.56
N LYS A 47 24.09 19.94 -7.17
CA LYS A 47 24.10 20.36 -8.58
C LYS A 47 24.10 19.15 -9.51
N GLY A 48 23.07 19.09 -10.38
CA GLY A 48 22.94 18.06 -11.43
C GLY A 48 21.74 17.14 -11.25
N PHE A 49 21.34 16.55 -12.35
CA PHE A 49 20.13 15.72 -12.45
C PHE A 49 20.14 14.54 -11.43
N GLU A 50 21.25 13.78 -11.37
CA GLU A 50 21.33 12.60 -10.52
C GLU A 50 21.25 12.91 -9.02
N ALA A 51 21.95 13.95 -8.58
CA ALA A 51 21.91 14.37 -7.17
C ALA A 51 20.52 14.89 -6.79
N ARG A 52 19.89 15.70 -7.66
CA ARG A 52 18.55 16.23 -7.45
C ARG A 52 17.51 15.12 -7.45
N LYS A 53 17.61 14.15 -8.37
CA LYS A 53 16.75 12.97 -8.42
C LYS A 53 16.80 12.18 -7.10
N LEU A 54 18.01 11.84 -6.63
CA LEU A 54 18.19 11.06 -5.40
C LEU A 54 17.69 11.80 -4.15
N HIS A 55 17.95 13.12 -4.08
CA HIS A 55 17.41 13.96 -3.02
C HIS A 55 15.88 13.94 -2.99
N LEU A 56 15.22 14.19 -4.13
CA LEU A 56 13.76 14.18 -4.21
C LEU A 56 13.17 12.81 -3.89
N LEU A 57 13.82 11.72 -4.33
CA LEU A 57 13.46 10.36 -3.95
C LEU A 57 13.55 10.14 -2.44
N PHE A 58 14.64 10.60 -1.81
CA PHE A 58 14.81 10.48 -0.37
C PHE A 58 13.70 11.23 0.38
N GLN A 59 13.50 12.52 0.08
CA GLN A 59 12.48 13.35 0.73
C GLN A 59 11.06 12.79 0.54
N ALA A 60 10.69 12.47 -0.69
CA ALA A 60 9.38 11.92 -1.01
C ALA A 60 9.12 10.59 -0.25
N THR A 61 10.10 9.68 -0.26
CA THR A 61 10.01 8.39 0.44
C THR A 61 9.94 8.58 1.95
N TYR A 62 10.72 9.49 2.52
CA TYR A 62 10.70 9.82 3.95
C TYR A 62 9.32 10.33 4.37
N TYR A 63 8.78 11.34 3.68
CA TYR A 63 7.49 11.92 4.04
C TYR A 63 6.31 10.96 3.83
N LEU A 64 6.32 10.14 2.77
CA LEU A 64 5.31 9.11 2.57
C LEU A 64 5.28 8.13 3.76
N ASN A 65 6.44 7.67 4.21
CA ASN A 65 6.52 6.65 5.25
C ASN A 65 6.36 7.20 6.66
N THR A 66 6.54 8.52 6.87
CA THR A 66 6.28 9.19 8.15
C THR A 66 4.88 9.79 8.25
N GLY A 67 4.02 9.59 7.22
CA GLY A 67 2.62 10.02 7.24
C GLY A 67 2.38 11.47 6.84
N ASN A 68 3.40 12.20 6.42
CA ASN A 68 3.22 13.57 5.87
C ASN A 68 2.94 13.51 4.37
N TYR A 69 1.73 13.07 4.02
CA TYR A 69 1.35 12.85 2.62
C TYR A 69 1.36 14.11 1.78
N LYS A 70 1.03 15.27 2.35
CA LYS A 70 1.08 16.56 1.64
C LYS A 70 2.49 16.89 1.16
N SER A 71 3.48 16.73 2.01
CA SER A 71 4.88 16.91 1.63
C SER A 71 5.36 15.84 0.65
N ALA A 72 4.96 14.58 0.85
CA ALA A 72 5.28 13.50 -0.07
C ALA A 72 4.77 13.78 -1.49
N ILE A 73 3.49 14.19 -1.64
CA ILE A 73 2.88 14.55 -2.93
C ILE A 73 3.71 15.64 -3.60
N ARG A 74 4.07 16.72 -2.88
CA ARG A 74 4.88 17.82 -3.42
C ARG A 74 6.22 17.32 -3.96
N PHE A 75 6.96 16.55 -3.17
CA PHE A 75 8.28 16.07 -3.59
C PHE A 75 8.20 15.06 -4.75
N TYR A 76 7.17 14.20 -4.80
CA TYR A 76 6.95 13.32 -5.95
C TYR A 76 6.55 14.11 -7.21
N GLN A 77 5.75 15.19 -7.09
CA GLN A 77 5.43 16.06 -8.22
C GLN A 77 6.69 16.75 -8.77
N GLU A 78 7.55 17.29 -7.90
CA GLU A 78 8.82 17.87 -8.30
C GLU A 78 9.72 16.85 -8.99
N LEU A 79 9.76 15.61 -8.49
CA LEU A 79 10.52 14.51 -9.09
C LEU A 79 9.99 14.11 -10.46
N ILE A 80 8.68 13.99 -10.62
CA ILE A 80 8.02 13.71 -11.90
C ILE A 80 8.34 14.81 -12.92
N THR A 81 8.23 16.09 -12.52
CA THR A 81 8.58 17.24 -13.34
C THR A 81 10.05 17.20 -13.75
N LEU A 82 10.95 16.82 -12.83
CA LEU A 82 12.37 16.67 -13.12
C LEU A 82 12.61 15.63 -14.23
N PHE A 83 11.93 14.50 -14.17
CA PHE A 83 12.02 13.46 -15.21
C PHE A 83 11.43 13.95 -16.53
N GLU A 84 10.25 14.53 -16.53
CA GLU A 84 9.55 14.98 -17.74
C GLU A 84 10.29 16.11 -18.46
N SER A 85 11.01 16.95 -17.71
CA SER A 85 11.86 18.01 -18.27
C SER A 85 13.23 17.53 -18.78
N ASN A 86 13.63 16.29 -18.42
CA ASN A 86 14.95 15.74 -18.76
C ASN A 86 14.84 14.31 -19.32
N GLN A 87 13.94 14.10 -20.26
CA GLN A 87 13.62 12.76 -20.81
C GLN A 87 14.84 12.02 -21.37
N HIS A 88 15.79 12.75 -21.93
CA HIS A 88 17.04 12.20 -22.46
C HIS A 88 17.99 11.63 -21.40
N LEU A 89 17.77 11.95 -20.12
CA LEU A 89 18.55 11.40 -18.98
C LEU A 89 17.84 10.24 -18.28
N ILE A 90 16.64 9.85 -18.74
CA ILE A 90 15.91 8.72 -18.16
C ILE A 90 16.47 7.42 -18.72
N LEU A 91 16.87 6.53 -17.81
CA LEU A 91 17.30 5.18 -18.17
C LEU A 91 16.16 4.35 -18.77
N ASN A 92 16.48 3.41 -19.63
CA ASN A 92 15.53 2.44 -20.16
C ASN A 92 15.83 1.05 -19.55
N PRO A 93 14.88 0.42 -18.83
CA PRO A 93 13.53 0.89 -18.51
C PRO A 93 13.51 2.00 -17.45
N PRO A 94 12.49 2.88 -17.44
CA PRO A 94 12.40 4.06 -16.58
C PRO A 94 11.95 3.71 -15.16
N ILE A 95 12.73 2.92 -14.44
CA ILE A 95 12.39 2.36 -13.12
C ILE A 95 12.12 3.46 -12.07
N TYR A 96 12.94 4.51 -12.05
CA TYR A 96 12.77 5.60 -11.08
C TYR A 96 11.55 6.47 -11.38
N TYR A 97 11.21 6.65 -12.66
CA TYR A 97 9.99 7.35 -13.05
C TYR A 97 8.74 6.56 -12.68
N LEU A 98 8.72 5.24 -12.93
CA LEU A 98 7.66 4.35 -12.44
C LEU A 98 7.56 4.41 -10.91
N SER A 99 8.68 4.40 -10.19
CA SER A 99 8.69 4.51 -8.73
C SER A 99 8.13 5.84 -8.23
N ALA A 100 8.41 6.95 -8.94
CA ALA A 100 7.85 8.25 -8.61
C ALA A 100 6.33 8.31 -8.81
N LEU A 101 5.82 7.75 -9.93
CA LEU A 101 4.38 7.65 -10.19
C LEU A 101 3.67 6.76 -9.17
N LYS A 102 4.26 5.63 -8.79
CA LYS A 102 3.72 4.78 -7.71
C LYS A 102 3.72 5.50 -6.37
N GLY A 103 4.79 6.23 -6.05
CA GLY A 103 4.91 6.96 -4.79
C GLY A 103 3.88 8.09 -4.65
N ILE A 104 3.61 8.85 -5.72
CA ILE A 104 2.57 9.88 -5.67
C ILE A 104 1.17 9.25 -5.56
N LEU A 105 0.90 8.16 -6.28
CA LEU A 105 -0.38 7.45 -6.21
C LEU A 105 -0.61 6.83 -4.82
N ASP A 106 0.42 6.25 -4.19
CA ASP A 106 0.35 5.80 -2.79
C ASP A 106 0.07 6.98 -1.84
N SER A 107 0.72 8.14 -2.06
CA SER A 107 0.51 9.34 -1.24
C SER A 107 -0.91 9.90 -1.36
N LEU A 108 -1.44 9.96 -2.59
CA LEU A 108 -2.81 10.40 -2.87
C LEU A 108 -3.84 9.43 -2.25
N HIS A 109 -3.63 8.12 -2.41
CA HIS A 109 -4.48 7.10 -1.79
C HIS A 109 -4.51 7.24 -0.27
N LEU A 110 -3.35 7.34 0.38
CA LEU A 110 -3.26 7.46 1.84
C LEU A 110 -3.78 8.80 2.37
N ALA A 111 -3.76 9.85 1.54
CA ALA A 111 -4.39 11.15 1.83
C ALA A 111 -5.91 11.16 1.56
N GLY A 112 -6.47 10.14 0.89
CA GLY A 112 -7.87 10.09 0.48
C GLY A 112 -8.21 10.97 -0.73
N LEU A 113 -7.21 11.40 -1.51
CA LEU A 113 -7.35 12.30 -2.67
C LEU A 113 -7.57 11.50 -3.97
N TYR A 114 -8.60 10.67 -3.99
CA TYR A 114 -8.87 9.74 -5.10
C TYR A 114 -9.17 10.46 -6.43
N GLN A 115 -9.71 11.67 -6.38
CA GLN A 115 -10.05 12.46 -7.58
C GLN A 115 -8.81 12.93 -8.36
N GLU A 116 -7.65 12.99 -7.72
CA GLU A 116 -6.40 13.38 -8.35
C GLU A 116 -5.64 12.20 -8.97
N MET A 117 -5.99 10.97 -8.60
CA MET A 117 -5.28 9.76 -9.05
C MET A 117 -5.34 9.55 -10.58
N PRO A 118 -6.47 9.78 -11.29
CA PRO A 118 -6.55 9.54 -12.73
C PRO A 118 -5.48 10.27 -13.54
N PHE A 119 -5.11 11.49 -13.14
CA PHE A 119 -4.07 12.27 -13.79
C PHE A 119 -2.70 11.56 -13.81
N PHE A 120 -2.34 10.84 -12.75
CA PHE A 120 -1.08 10.09 -12.66
C PHE A 120 -1.21 8.68 -13.23
N ILE A 121 -2.39 8.08 -13.16
CA ILE A 121 -2.69 6.79 -13.81
C ILE A 121 -2.54 6.94 -15.33
N ASP A 122 -2.96 8.05 -15.92
CA ASP A 122 -2.78 8.31 -17.35
C ASP A 122 -1.31 8.39 -17.77
N ARG A 123 -0.41 8.81 -16.87
CA ARG A 123 1.03 8.74 -17.12
C ARG A 123 1.55 7.29 -17.14
N LEU A 124 1.02 6.42 -16.26
CA LEU A 124 1.31 4.98 -16.32
C LEU A 124 0.81 4.37 -17.63
N ARG A 125 -0.37 4.77 -18.13
CA ARG A 125 -0.89 4.31 -19.43
C ARG A 125 -0.03 4.77 -20.60
N LYS A 126 0.52 6.00 -20.54
CA LYS A 126 1.50 6.45 -21.55
C LYS A 126 2.78 5.61 -21.53
N MET A 127 3.22 5.16 -20.36
CA MET A 127 4.37 4.25 -20.26
C MET A 127 4.08 2.89 -20.89
N GLN A 128 2.85 2.40 -20.95
CA GLN A 128 2.50 1.14 -21.64
C GLN A 128 2.84 1.16 -23.14
N GLN A 129 2.99 2.33 -23.75
CA GLN A 129 3.32 2.47 -25.18
C GLN A 129 4.82 2.28 -25.46
N GLY A 130 5.65 2.16 -24.43
CA GLY A 130 7.08 1.93 -24.58
C GLY A 130 7.41 0.46 -24.86
N ASP A 131 8.53 0.23 -25.53
CA ASP A 131 9.08 -1.11 -25.75
C ASP A 131 9.92 -1.51 -24.52
N TYR A 132 9.36 -2.36 -23.67
CA TYR A 132 9.98 -2.82 -22.44
C TYR A 132 9.97 -4.35 -22.34
N ALA A 133 10.89 -4.89 -21.52
CA ALA A 133 10.84 -6.30 -21.13
C ALA A 133 9.50 -6.66 -20.48
N THR A 134 9.06 -7.90 -20.65
CA THR A 134 7.75 -8.41 -20.19
C THR A 134 7.50 -8.13 -18.72
N GLU A 135 8.51 -8.31 -17.88
CA GLU A 135 8.39 -8.10 -16.42
C GLU A 135 8.13 -6.65 -16.07
N PHE A 136 8.80 -5.71 -16.74
CA PHE A 136 8.58 -4.29 -16.51
C PHE A 136 7.22 -3.83 -17.02
N PHE A 137 6.82 -4.31 -18.20
CA PHE A 137 5.48 -4.06 -18.74
C PHE A 137 4.38 -4.61 -17.84
N LEU A 138 4.58 -5.80 -17.25
CA LEU A 138 3.64 -6.39 -16.31
C LEU A 138 3.55 -5.58 -15.00
N GLU A 139 4.66 -5.02 -14.52
CA GLU A 139 4.67 -4.14 -13.34
C GLU A 139 3.91 -2.82 -13.59
N ILE A 140 3.98 -2.25 -14.80
CA ILE A 140 3.16 -1.09 -15.20
C ILE A 140 1.69 -1.46 -15.17
N ASN A 141 1.30 -2.58 -15.80
CA ASN A 141 -0.08 -3.06 -15.83
C ASN A 141 -0.63 -3.32 -14.42
N ALA A 142 0.16 -3.97 -13.58
CA ALA A 142 -0.19 -4.22 -12.18
C ALA A 142 -0.40 -2.91 -11.41
N SER A 143 0.41 -1.89 -11.69
CA SER A 143 0.28 -0.58 -11.05
C SER A 143 -1.00 0.13 -11.50
N ILE A 144 -1.31 0.17 -12.80
CA ILE A 144 -2.55 0.76 -13.31
C ILE A 144 -3.75 0.08 -12.66
N TYR A 145 -3.82 -1.25 -12.77
CA TYR A 145 -4.91 -2.03 -12.18
C TYR A 145 -5.08 -1.75 -10.69
N GLN A 146 -3.98 -1.81 -9.91
CA GLN A 146 -4.00 -1.60 -8.47
C GLN A 146 -4.60 -0.24 -8.09
N TYR A 147 -4.14 0.83 -8.73
CA TYR A 147 -4.57 2.18 -8.34
C TYR A 147 -5.96 2.53 -8.84
N GLU A 148 -6.38 2.02 -9.99
CA GLU A 148 -7.76 2.13 -10.45
C GLU A 148 -8.72 1.38 -9.52
N GLN A 149 -8.40 0.11 -9.22
CA GLN A 149 -9.21 -0.71 -8.32
C GLN A 149 -9.35 -0.06 -6.94
N VAL A 150 -8.24 0.40 -6.35
CA VAL A 150 -8.24 1.10 -5.06
C VAL A 150 -9.10 2.37 -5.11
N SER A 151 -9.00 3.15 -6.18
CA SER A 151 -9.80 4.35 -6.37
C SER A 151 -11.29 4.02 -6.46
N TYR A 152 -11.68 3.02 -7.25
CA TYR A 152 -13.07 2.60 -7.40
C TYR A 152 -13.66 2.04 -6.09
N ILE A 153 -12.92 1.17 -5.40
CA ILE A 153 -13.36 0.61 -4.10
C ILE A 153 -13.60 1.75 -3.08
N ASN A 154 -12.67 2.69 -2.95
CA ASN A 154 -12.77 3.75 -1.96
C ASN A 154 -13.78 4.86 -2.33
N THR A 155 -14.23 4.91 -3.58
CA THR A 155 -15.30 5.81 -4.04
C THR A 155 -16.65 5.11 -4.21
N GLY A 156 -16.78 3.84 -3.77
CA GLY A 156 -18.03 3.07 -3.80
C GLY A 156 -18.45 2.58 -5.18
N LYS A 157 -17.56 2.57 -6.17
CA LYS A 157 -17.80 2.14 -7.55
C LYS A 157 -17.45 0.67 -7.73
N PHE A 158 -18.11 -0.21 -6.97
CA PHE A 158 -17.72 -1.62 -6.87
C PHE A 158 -17.95 -2.40 -8.16
N GLU A 159 -19.02 -2.09 -8.92
CA GLU A 159 -19.33 -2.74 -10.21
C GLU A 159 -18.24 -2.43 -11.25
N ILE A 160 -17.77 -1.17 -11.29
CA ILE A 160 -16.68 -0.77 -12.19
C ILE A 160 -15.37 -1.48 -11.79
N ALA A 161 -15.10 -1.60 -10.48
CA ALA A 161 -13.94 -2.33 -9.98
C ALA A 161 -14.01 -3.83 -10.33
N LEU A 162 -15.21 -4.41 -10.35
CA LEU A 162 -15.43 -5.80 -10.73
C LEU A 162 -15.20 -6.02 -12.24
N GLU A 163 -15.74 -5.15 -13.08
CA GLU A 163 -15.50 -5.16 -14.53
C GLU A 163 -14.02 -5.03 -14.85
N LEU A 164 -13.33 -4.08 -14.19
CA LEU A 164 -11.89 -3.92 -14.30
C LEU A 164 -11.16 -5.23 -13.98
N SER A 165 -11.55 -5.93 -12.91
CA SER A 165 -10.92 -7.20 -12.52
C SER A 165 -11.08 -8.27 -13.59
N GLY A 166 -12.23 -8.34 -14.28
CA GLY A 166 -12.48 -9.24 -15.41
C GLY A 166 -11.54 -8.95 -16.58
N ASN A 167 -11.36 -7.68 -16.92
CA ASN A 167 -10.50 -7.24 -18.04
C ASN A 167 -9.01 -7.59 -17.82
N TYR A 168 -8.57 -7.69 -16.56
CA TYR A 168 -7.17 -7.99 -16.22
C TYR A 168 -6.90 -9.47 -15.92
N GLU A 169 -7.92 -10.36 -15.91
CA GLU A 169 -7.76 -11.77 -15.57
C GLU A 169 -6.71 -12.46 -16.46
N ASP A 170 -6.82 -12.32 -17.77
CA ASP A 170 -5.93 -13.00 -18.72
C ASP A 170 -4.54 -12.37 -18.80
N HIS A 171 -4.46 -11.06 -18.73
CA HIS A 171 -3.22 -10.32 -18.98
C HIS A 171 -2.36 -10.14 -17.74
N LEU A 172 -2.97 -10.09 -16.56
CA LEU A 172 -2.29 -9.83 -15.30
C LEU A 172 -2.32 -11.04 -14.37
N PHE A 173 -3.52 -11.54 -14.01
CA PHE A 173 -3.64 -12.60 -12.98
C PHE A 173 -3.08 -13.94 -13.42
N LYS A 174 -3.13 -14.31 -14.70
CA LYS A 174 -2.46 -15.52 -15.21
C LYS A 174 -0.93 -15.45 -15.14
N LYS A 175 -0.37 -14.24 -15.11
CA LYS A 175 1.08 -13.99 -15.05
C LYS A 175 1.54 -13.41 -13.71
N ILE A 176 0.66 -13.38 -12.70
CA ILE A 176 0.92 -12.72 -11.42
C ILE A 176 2.18 -13.25 -10.72
N GLY A 177 2.53 -14.52 -10.94
CA GLY A 177 3.75 -15.13 -10.39
C GLY A 177 5.07 -14.49 -10.85
N LEU A 178 5.06 -13.70 -11.92
CA LEU A 178 6.22 -12.94 -12.41
C LEU A 178 6.40 -11.61 -11.68
N LEU A 179 5.39 -11.16 -10.93
CA LEU A 179 5.45 -9.92 -10.15
C LEU A 179 6.15 -10.15 -8.81
N ARG A 180 6.66 -9.07 -8.22
CA ARG A 180 7.20 -9.10 -6.86
C ARG A 180 6.13 -9.52 -5.85
N LEU A 181 6.53 -10.28 -4.83
CA LEU A 181 5.63 -10.82 -3.81
C LEU A 181 4.75 -9.76 -3.15
N GLU A 182 5.29 -8.57 -2.92
CA GLU A 182 4.51 -7.46 -2.35
C GLU A 182 3.39 -7.01 -3.28
N THR A 183 3.66 -6.92 -4.59
CA THR A 183 2.65 -6.58 -5.61
C THR A 183 1.60 -7.68 -5.68
N GLN A 184 2.00 -8.96 -5.72
CA GLN A 184 1.06 -10.09 -5.70
C GLN A 184 0.14 -10.03 -4.49
N LEU A 185 0.70 -9.83 -3.29
CA LEU A 185 -0.06 -9.76 -2.04
C LEU A 185 -1.09 -8.61 -2.08
N LYS A 186 -0.68 -7.42 -2.52
CA LYS A 186 -1.58 -6.26 -2.65
C LYS A 186 -2.73 -6.53 -3.63
N LEU A 187 -2.45 -7.15 -4.78
CA LEU A 187 -3.46 -7.48 -5.78
C LEU A 187 -4.50 -8.47 -5.23
N TYR A 188 -4.06 -9.57 -4.62
CA TYR A 188 -4.97 -10.54 -4.00
C TYR A 188 -5.78 -9.93 -2.86
N LEU A 189 -5.15 -9.11 -2.02
CA LEU A 189 -5.81 -8.44 -0.90
C LEU A 189 -6.89 -7.47 -1.38
N ASN A 190 -6.57 -6.60 -2.35
CA ASN A 190 -7.53 -5.65 -2.91
C ASN A 190 -8.70 -6.37 -3.58
N THR A 191 -8.43 -7.46 -4.30
CA THR A 191 -9.48 -8.30 -4.91
C THR A 191 -10.38 -8.92 -3.85
N ALA A 192 -9.82 -9.40 -2.73
CA ALA A 192 -10.60 -9.93 -1.62
C ALA A 192 -11.46 -8.84 -0.96
N ILE A 193 -10.91 -7.65 -0.77
CA ILE A 193 -11.66 -6.50 -0.23
C ILE A 193 -12.82 -6.12 -1.17
N LEU A 194 -12.60 -6.09 -2.49
CA LEU A 194 -13.67 -5.84 -3.47
C LEU A 194 -14.82 -6.84 -3.30
N TYR A 195 -14.51 -8.14 -3.24
CA TYR A 195 -15.55 -9.16 -3.07
C TYR A 195 -16.27 -9.07 -1.72
N LEU A 196 -15.59 -8.65 -0.65
CA LEU A 196 -16.27 -8.33 0.62
C LEU A 196 -17.22 -7.14 0.50
N CYS A 197 -16.82 -6.09 -0.23
CA CYS A 197 -17.71 -4.94 -0.51
C CYS A 197 -18.91 -5.29 -1.38
N LEU A 198 -18.81 -6.35 -2.19
CA LEU A 198 -19.90 -6.90 -3.01
C LEU A 198 -20.75 -7.97 -2.27
N GLU A 199 -20.49 -8.20 -0.98
CA GLU A 199 -21.15 -9.24 -0.18
C GLU A 199 -20.95 -10.66 -0.73
N GLU A 200 -19.78 -10.92 -1.36
CA GLU A 200 -19.40 -12.20 -1.96
C GLU A 200 -18.21 -12.86 -1.20
N PRO A 201 -18.38 -13.24 0.09
CA PRO A 201 -17.28 -13.71 0.92
C PRO A 201 -16.61 -15.01 0.42
N GLU A 202 -17.33 -15.87 -0.30
CA GLU A 202 -16.75 -17.07 -0.92
C GLU A 202 -15.74 -16.73 -2.03
N ARG A 203 -16.00 -15.70 -2.82
CA ARG A 203 -15.04 -15.22 -3.83
C ARG A 203 -13.85 -14.52 -3.17
N ALA A 204 -14.09 -13.76 -2.12
CA ALA A 204 -13.03 -13.18 -1.30
C ALA A 204 -12.11 -14.28 -0.72
N ARG A 205 -12.68 -15.36 -0.18
CA ARG A 205 -11.94 -16.55 0.32
C ARG A 205 -11.06 -17.19 -0.76
N LYS A 206 -11.58 -17.34 -1.98
CA LYS A 206 -10.79 -17.89 -3.11
C LYS A 206 -9.56 -17.05 -3.42
N SER A 207 -9.69 -15.71 -3.39
CA SER A 207 -8.57 -14.79 -3.58
C SER A 207 -7.54 -14.93 -2.45
N MET A 208 -7.98 -14.96 -1.20
CA MET A 208 -7.10 -15.09 -0.03
C MET A 208 -6.43 -16.48 0.05
N LYS A 209 -7.08 -17.53 -0.43
CA LYS A 209 -6.48 -18.87 -0.49
C LYS A 209 -5.15 -18.88 -1.24
N LYS A 210 -5.00 -18.06 -2.27
CA LYS A 210 -3.73 -17.91 -3.01
C LYS A 210 -2.58 -17.45 -2.12
N ILE A 211 -2.85 -16.60 -1.14
CA ILE A 211 -1.86 -16.10 -0.18
C ILE A 211 -1.52 -17.19 0.85
N PHE A 212 -2.52 -17.81 1.46
CA PHE A 212 -2.32 -18.74 2.57
C PHE A 212 -1.86 -20.14 2.15
N SER A 213 -2.17 -20.56 0.93
CA SER A 213 -1.68 -21.84 0.38
C SER A 213 -0.22 -21.81 -0.10
N SER A 214 0.38 -20.62 -0.21
CA SER A 214 1.77 -20.42 -0.66
C SER A 214 2.81 -20.66 0.45
N GLY A 215 2.45 -21.31 1.54
CA GLY A 215 3.33 -21.58 2.67
C GLY A 215 3.80 -20.28 3.35
N LYS A 216 5.11 -20.17 3.60
CA LYS A 216 5.69 -19.01 4.29
C LYS A 216 6.08 -17.86 3.36
N LEU A 217 5.77 -17.93 2.07
CA LEU A 217 6.27 -17.02 1.05
C LEU A 217 5.96 -15.54 1.36
N PHE A 218 4.75 -15.26 1.87
CA PHE A 218 4.28 -13.90 2.16
C PHE A 218 4.49 -13.46 3.61
N HIS A 219 4.91 -14.35 4.51
CA HIS A 219 4.91 -14.09 5.96
C HIS A 219 5.81 -12.94 6.40
N THR A 220 6.89 -12.67 5.66
CA THR A 220 7.84 -11.59 5.96
C THR A 220 7.38 -10.22 5.49
N LEU A 221 6.32 -10.16 4.70
CA LEU A 221 5.82 -8.90 4.16
C LEU A 221 4.98 -8.15 5.21
N PRO A 222 5.17 -6.83 5.38
CA PRO A 222 4.39 -6.03 6.33
C PRO A 222 2.88 -6.15 6.13
N SER A 223 2.42 -6.19 4.87
CA SER A 223 1.00 -6.30 4.51
C SER A 223 0.38 -7.68 4.80
N TYR A 224 1.18 -8.70 5.14
CA TYR A 224 0.66 -10.03 5.49
C TYR A 224 -0.22 -10.02 6.75
N LYS A 225 0.09 -9.14 7.71
CA LYS A 225 -0.76 -8.95 8.90
C LYS A 225 -2.15 -8.43 8.52
N THR A 226 -2.21 -7.46 7.62
CA THR A 226 -3.49 -6.95 7.09
C THR A 226 -4.26 -8.06 6.38
N ALA A 227 -3.58 -8.89 5.59
CA ALA A 227 -4.21 -10.03 4.93
C ALA A 227 -4.84 -11.01 5.94
N ARG A 228 -4.16 -11.30 7.06
CA ARG A 228 -4.72 -12.14 8.13
C ARG A 228 -5.97 -11.53 8.78
N LEU A 229 -5.97 -10.22 9.01
CA LEU A 229 -7.14 -9.53 9.58
C LEU A 229 -8.33 -9.52 8.61
N ILE A 230 -8.09 -9.30 7.32
CA ILE A 230 -9.14 -9.41 6.29
C ILE A 230 -9.66 -10.85 6.18
N ASN A 231 -8.77 -11.85 6.27
CA ASN A 231 -9.20 -13.24 6.29
C ASN A 231 -10.12 -13.57 7.48
N LEU A 232 -9.88 -12.98 8.65
CA LEU A 232 -10.80 -13.13 9.78
C LEU A 232 -12.19 -12.58 9.48
N LEU A 233 -12.30 -11.43 8.80
CA LEU A 233 -13.60 -10.90 8.36
C LEU A 233 -14.29 -11.88 7.41
N ILE A 234 -13.55 -12.43 6.44
CA ILE A 234 -14.10 -13.42 5.50
C ILE A 234 -14.61 -14.66 6.23
N LEU A 235 -13.85 -15.20 7.17
CA LEU A 235 -14.25 -16.36 7.96
C LEU A 235 -15.50 -16.09 8.81
N ALA A 236 -15.59 -14.89 9.37
CA ALA A 236 -16.74 -14.45 10.15
C ALA A 236 -18.01 -14.34 9.28
N GLU A 237 -17.91 -13.72 8.09
CA GLU A 237 -19.02 -13.61 7.14
C GLU A 237 -19.49 -14.98 6.62
N LEU A 238 -18.58 -15.93 6.49
CA LEU A 238 -18.90 -17.32 6.09
C LEU A 238 -19.45 -18.18 7.23
N GLY A 239 -19.42 -17.72 8.48
CA GLY A 239 -19.81 -18.51 9.64
C GLY A 239 -18.84 -19.67 9.94
N ASP A 240 -17.61 -19.61 9.43
CA ASP A 240 -16.59 -20.66 9.62
C ASP A 240 -15.84 -20.46 10.96
N TYR A 241 -16.58 -20.58 12.05
CA TYR A 241 -16.10 -20.24 13.39
C TYR A 241 -14.98 -21.14 13.91
N SER A 242 -14.84 -22.37 13.43
CA SER A 242 -13.76 -23.26 13.84
C SER A 242 -12.38 -22.76 13.36
N PHE A 243 -12.28 -22.36 12.09
CA PHE A 243 -11.06 -21.73 11.57
C PHE A 243 -10.86 -20.32 12.10
N PHE A 244 -11.94 -19.59 12.32
CA PHE A 244 -11.94 -18.26 12.91
C PHE A 244 -11.30 -18.24 14.30
N GLU A 245 -11.68 -19.11 15.22
CA GLU A 245 -11.11 -19.19 16.57
C GLU A 245 -9.62 -19.55 16.56
N ASN A 246 -9.23 -20.50 15.71
CA ASN A 246 -7.83 -20.88 15.54
C ASN A 246 -6.96 -19.70 15.06
N GLU A 247 -7.46 -18.95 14.08
CA GLU A 247 -6.75 -17.79 13.55
C GLU A 247 -6.68 -16.64 14.55
N ILE A 248 -7.77 -16.36 15.29
CA ILE A 248 -7.77 -15.40 16.41
C ILE A 248 -6.70 -15.73 17.44
N ASN A 249 -6.63 -16.99 17.88
CA ASN A 249 -5.66 -17.42 18.87
C ASN A 249 -4.22 -17.31 18.35
N SER A 250 -4.01 -17.56 17.07
CA SER A 250 -2.73 -17.37 16.40
C SER A 250 -2.33 -15.89 16.32
N ILE A 251 -3.26 -15.01 15.95
CA ILE A 251 -3.01 -13.56 15.90
C ILE A 251 -2.77 -13.01 17.31
N LYS A 252 -3.54 -13.40 18.32
CA LYS A 252 -3.33 -12.97 19.72
C LYS A 252 -1.94 -13.31 20.22
N ARG A 253 -1.43 -14.51 19.94
CA ARG A 253 -0.06 -14.90 20.29
C ARG A 253 0.96 -13.97 19.63
N ASN A 254 0.83 -13.71 18.33
CA ASN A 254 1.75 -12.82 17.61
C ASN A 254 1.67 -11.38 18.13
N ILE A 255 0.47 -10.87 18.40
CA ILE A 255 0.25 -9.55 18.99
C ILE A 255 0.93 -9.41 20.36
N HIS A 256 0.91 -10.45 21.18
CA HIS A 256 1.55 -10.42 22.50
C HIS A 256 3.08 -10.30 22.39
N TYR A 257 3.70 -10.90 21.38
CA TYR A 257 5.13 -10.80 21.12
C TYR A 257 5.55 -9.52 20.39
N GLU A 258 4.63 -8.83 19.72
CA GLU A 258 4.92 -7.60 18.99
C GLU A 258 4.68 -6.36 19.86
N LYS A 259 5.74 -5.59 20.11
CA LYS A 259 5.68 -4.35 20.92
C LYS A 259 4.83 -3.23 20.30
N HIS A 260 4.42 -3.35 19.03
CA HIS A 260 3.73 -2.29 18.30
C HIS A 260 2.60 -2.82 17.41
N ILE A 261 1.35 -2.54 17.83
CA ILE A 261 0.14 -2.79 17.04
C ILE A 261 -0.46 -1.43 16.69
N TYR A 262 -0.81 -1.26 15.42
CA TYR A 262 -1.47 -0.04 14.96
C TYR A 262 -2.89 0.06 15.54
N ARG A 263 -3.36 1.29 15.78
CA ARG A 263 -4.72 1.54 16.28
C ARG A 263 -5.79 0.96 15.36
N THR A 264 -5.58 1.06 14.03
CA THR A 264 -6.46 0.47 13.01
C THR A 264 -6.52 -1.05 13.09
N GLU A 265 -5.40 -1.73 13.30
CA GLU A 265 -5.35 -3.19 13.47
C GLU A 265 -6.10 -3.62 14.74
N LYS A 266 -5.88 -2.90 15.86
CA LYS A 266 -6.62 -3.13 17.11
C LYS A 266 -8.13 -2.96 16.93
N LEU A 267 -8.53 -1.90 16.20
CA LEU A 267 -9.94 -1.63 15.95
C LEU A 267 -10.58 -2.73 15.11
N LEU A 268 -9.94 -3.10 14.00
CA LEU A 268 -10.41 -4.19 13.15
C LEU A 268 -10.47 -5.51 13.91
N PHE A 269 -9.45 -5.82 14.70
CA PHE A 269 -9.43 -7.03 15.52
C PHE A 269 -10.57 -7.07 16.53
N ARG A 270 -10.87 -5.95 17.22
CA ARG A 270 -12.02 -5.83 18.13
C ARG A 270 -13.35 -5.98 17.40
N PHE A 271 -13.48 -5.41 16.20
CA PHE A 271 -14.67 -5.57 15.37
C PHE A 271 -14.90 -7.05 15.03
N VAL A 272 -13.88 -7.72 14.54
CA VAL A 272 -13.94 -9.16 14.22
C VAL A 272 -14.29 -9.99 15.46
N MET A 273 -13.79 -9.63 16.64
CA MET A 273 -14.13 -10.30 17.91
C MET A 273 -15.59 -10.10 18.34
N SER A 274 -16.35 -9.20 17.72
CA SER A 274 -17.78 -9.03 17.98
C SER A 274 -18.68 -10.02 17.20
N TYR A 275 -18.10 -10.86 16.36
CA TYR A 275 -18.84 -11.93 15.67
C TYR A 275 -19.08 -13.14 16.59
N PRO A 276 -20.24 -13.84 16.46
CA PRO A 276 -21.35 -13.49 15.56
C PRO A 276 -22.01 -12.16 15.96
N LEU A 277 -22.39 -11.38 14.94
CA LEU A 277 -23.06 -10.11 15.19
C LEU A 277 -24.41 -10.33 15.89
N PRO A 278 -24.87 -9.39 16.74
CA PRO A 278 -26.18 -9.47 17.39
C PRO A 278 -27.30 -9.67 16.37
N SER A 279 -28.27 -10.52 16.67
CA SER A 279 -29.40 -10.82 15.77
C SER A 279 -30.34 -9.62 15.57
N TYR A 280 -30.38 -8.67 16.50
CA TYR A 280 -31.28 -7.52 16.44
C TYR A 280 -30.62 -6.31 15.78
N GLN A 281 -31.27 -5.74 14.78
CA GLN A 281 -30.80 -4.57 14.02
C GLN A 281 -30.41 -3.38 14.92
N LYS A 282 -31.18 -3.12 15.99
CA LYS A 282 -30.86 -2.04 16.95
C LYS A 282 -29.52 -2.25 17.66
N ALA A 283 -29.18 -3.50 17.99
CA ALA A 283 -27.91 -3.84 18.63
C ALA A 283 -26.74 -3.77 17.63
N GLN A 284 -26.96 -4.21 16.40
CA GLN A 284 -25.99 -4.06 15.29
C GLN A 284 -25.69 -2.57 15.06
N ASN A 285 -26.71 -1.73 14.95
CA ASN A 285 -26.55 -0.29 14.75
C ASN A 285 -25.79 0.37 15.92
N LYS A 286 -26.07 -0.04 17.15
CA LYS A 286 -25.33 0.47 18.34
C LYS A 286 -23.86 0.08 18.29
N LEU A 287 -23.55 -1.17 17.93
CA LEU A 287 -22.19 -1.66 17.76
C LEU A 287 -21.47 -0.89 16.66
N TRP A 288 -22.11 -0.73 15.50
CA TRP A 288 -21.56 0.01 14.36
C TRP A 288 -21.25 1.47 14.73
N MET A 289 -22.16 2.16 15.43
CA MET A 289 -21.94 3.53 15.87
C MET A 289 -20.72 3.68 16.79
N GLN A 290 -20.44 2.67 17.64
CA GLN A 290 -19.25 2.68 18.49
C GLN A 290 -17.97 2.61 17.66
N PHE A 291 -17.91 1.68 16.69
CA PHE A 291 -16.74 1.55 15.80
C PHE A 291 -16.59 2.77 14.89
N GLN A 292 -17.68 3.33 14.38
CA GLN A 292 -17.65 4.51 13.53
C GLN A 292 -17.03 5.73 14.25
N LYS A 293 -17.38 5.96 15.51
CA LYS A 293 -16.76 7.02 16.33
C LYS A 293 -15.25 6.84 16.49
N GLU A 294 -14.79 5.62 16.64
CA GLU A 294 -13.35 5.33 16.76
C GLU A 294 -12.64 5.48 15.41
N ILE A 295 -13.28 5.09 14.31
CA ILE A 295 -12.75 5.31 12.94
C ILE A 295 -12.53 6.79 12.67
N VAL A 296 -13.52 7.64 13.04
CA VAL A 296 -13.41 9.10 12.88
C VAL A 296 -12.21 9.63 13.67
N LYS A 297 -12.08 9.26 14.94
CA LYS A 297 -10.92 9.66 15.78
C LYS A 297 -9.58 9.24 15.19
N ILE A 298 -9.49 8.02 14.63
CA ILE A 298 -8.25 7.53 13.98
C ILE A 298 -7.94 8.34 12.72
N ARG A 299 -8.97 8.84 12.01
CA ARG A 299 -8.79 9.70 10.83
C ARG A 299 -8.36 11.12 11.17
N GLU A 300 -8.84 11.65 12.28
CA GLU A 300 -8.50 13.00 12.77
C GLU A 300 -7.09 13.05 13.39
N ASP A 301 -6.62 11.95 13.98
CA ASP A 301 -5.27 11.81 14.55
C ASP A 301 -4.16 11.61 13.46
N LYS A 302 -4.49 11.74 12.18
CA LYS A 302 -3.57 11.69 11.02
C LYS A 302 -3.14 13.11 10.62
#